data_6559e3c779c16d2c6fb537183a8c00b4
#
_entry.id   6559e3c779c16d2c6fb537183a8c00b4
#
_cell.length_a   1.000
_cell.length_b   1.000
_cell.length_c   1.000
_cell.angle_alpha   90.00
_cell.angle_beta   90.00
_cell.angle_gamma   90.00
#
_symmetry.space_group_name_H-M   'P 1'
#
loop_
_entity.id
_entity.type
_entity.pdbx_description
1 polymer ?
#
loop_
_entity_poly.entity_id
_entity_poly.type
_entity_poly.pdbx_seq_one_letter_code
_entity_poly.pdbx_strand_id
1 'polypeptide(L)'
;IETLKESGYLIDEDAVEVGMSKICWPSRFEVLKTSGPTLIVDGAHNPYSMERLVETVNDHMDNCKVIVVFGAIGGHDIVNMLKPLKSLDPVLIPVCSRHPKAIGSEIVRTASSNCDIVTTKPYGSVFEGLDHAFSLAGQNDLILGTGSLSVAAEVSEVIKEIPPEIYPNLP
;
A
#
# COMPACT_ATOMS: atom_id res chain seq x y z
N ILE A 1 0.85 23.41 13.56
CA ILE A 1 1.99 24.30 13.78
C ILE A 1 1.47 25.76 13.77
N GLU A 2 0.78 26.19 12.71
CA GLU A 2 0.28 27.59 12.60
C GLU A 2 -0.61 27.97 13.78
N THR A 3 -1.56 27.13 14.17
CA THR A 3 -2.44 27.32 15.32
C THR A 3 -1.64 27.49 16.64
N LEU A 4 -0.53 26.77 16.80
CA LEU A 4 0.34 26.91 17.96
C LEU A 4 1.12 28.23 17.93
N LYS A 5 1.62 28.64 16.75
CA LYS A 5 2.27 29.95 16.57
C LYS A 5 1.30 31.10 16.90
N GLU A 6 0.06 31.00 16.41
CA GLU A 6 -1.03 31.96 16.73
C GLU A 6 -1.35 32.01 18.22
N SER A 7 -1.17 30.90 18.93
CA SER A 7 -1.35 30.80 20.38
C SER A 7 -0.14 31.26 21.18
N GLY A 8 0.90 31.82 20.52
CA GLY A 8 2.07 32.42 21.16
C GLY A 8 3.24 31.47 21.41
N TYR A 9 3.21 30.24 20.87
CA TYR A 9 4.35 29.34 20.94
C TYR A 9 5.41 29.75 19.93
N LEU A 10 6.65 29.88 20.38
CA LEU A 10 7.79 30.12 19.51
C LEU A 10 8.23 28.80 18.91
N ILE A 11 7.92 28.61 17.63
CA ILE A 11 8.31 27.41 16.86
C ILE A 11 9.19 27.88 15.73
N ASP A 12 10.47 27.48 15.77
CA ASP A 12 11.46 27.74 14.75
C ASP A 12 11.14 26.96 13.47
N GLU A 13 11.34 27.56 12.31
CA GLU A 13 11.14 26.91 11.02
C GLU A 13 12.13 25.75 10.82
N ASP A 14 13.38 25.89 11.24
CA ASP A 14 14.37 24.83 11.21
C ASP A 14 13.94 23.64 12.07
N ALA A 15 13.29 23.89 13.22
CA ALA A 15 12.75 22.82 14.08
C ALA A 15 11.59 22.08 13.41
N VAL A 16 10.78 22.76 12.60
CA VAL A 16 9.70 22.15 11.81
C VAL A 16 10.29 21.27 10.72
N GLU A 17 11.26 21.77 9.94
CA GLU A 17 11.90 21.01 8.87
C GLU A 17 12.61 19.76 9.40
N VAL A 18 13.41 19.92 10.45
CA VAL A 18 14.09 18.78 11.11
C VAL A 18 13.09 17.81 11.72
N GLY A 19 12.02 18.30 12.32
CA GLY A 19 10.95 17.45 12.87
C GLY A 19 10.24 16.65 11.78
N MET A 20 9.86 17.30 10.70
CA MET A 20 9.16 16.66 9.56
C MET A 20 10.06 15.64 8.84
N SER A 21 11.34 15.96 8.64
CA SER A 21 12.28 15.06 7.96
C SER A 21 12.59 13.78 8.74
N LYS A 22 12.38 13.79 10.06
CA LYS A 22 12.61 12.63 10.94
C LYS A 22 11.35 11.80 11.23
N ILE A 23 10.20 12.21 10.70
CA ILE A 23 8.97 11.43 10.91
C ILE A 23 9.10 10.08 10.22
N CYS A 24 9.02 9.02 11.01
CA CYS A 24 8.83 7.67 10.53
C CYS A 24 7.37 7.27 10.80
N TRP A 25 6.57 7.18 9.77
CA TRP A 25 5.17 6.78 9.90
C TRP A 25 4.97 5.45 9.16
N PRO A 26 4.89 4.33 9.88
CA PRO A 26 4.73 3.02 9.25
C PRO A 26 3.51 2.97 8.32
N SER A 27 3.65 2.26 7.21
CA SER A 27 2.60 2.09 6.20
C SER A 27 2.08 3.41 5.57
N ARG A 28 2.94 4.44 5.50
CA ARG A 28 2.68 5.68 4.75
C ARG A 28 3.82 5.91 3.77
N PHE A 29 3.66 5.46 2.53
CA PHE A 29 4.69 5.42 1.50
C PHE A 29 6.03 4.91 2.06
N GLU A 30 5.95 3.85 2.85
CA GLU A 30 7.10 3.29 3.54
C GLU A 30 7.91 2.40 2.59
N VAL A 31 9.17 2.77 2.36
CA VAL A 31 10.09 1.97 1.56
C VAL A 31 10.70 0.90 2.47
N LEU A 32 10.32 -0.36 2.23
CA LEU A 32 10.80 -1.49 3.04
C LEU A 32 12.07 -2.12 2.48
N LYS A 33 12.29 -2.03 1.17
CA LYS A 33 13.41 -2.66 0.48
C LYS A 33 13.79 -1.90 -0.77
N THR A 34 15.10 -1.75 -1.00
CA THR A 34 15.69 -1.11 -2.19
C THR A 34 16.72 -1.98 -2.91
N SER A 35 17.08 -3.14 -2.35
CA SER A 35 17.99 -4.10 -2.98
C SER A 35 17.20 -5.17 -3.72
N GLY A 36 17.33 -5.25 -5.06
CA GLY A 36 16.42 -5.98 -5.93
C GLY A 36 15.23 -5.10 -6.30
N PRO A 37 14.00 -5.61 -6.49
CA PRO A 37 12.84 -4.74 -6.70
C PRO A 37 12.63 -3.83 -5.50
N THR A 38 12.27 -2.57 -5.76
CA THR A 38 11.85 -1.66 -4.69
C THR A 38 10.52 -2.14 -4.13
N LEU A 39 10.43 -2.25 -2.81
CA LEU A 39 9.18 -2.61 -2.13
C LEU A 39 8.69 -1.45 -1.29
N ILE A 40 7.51 -0.98 -1.61
CA ILE A 40 6.81 0.10 -0.89
C ILE A 40 5.49 -0.43 -0.33
N VAL A 41 5.14 0.01 0.87
CA VAL A 41 3.82 -0.22 1.45
C VAL A 41 3.13 1.10 1.77
N ASP A 42 1.81 1.14 1.51
CA ASP A 42 0.97 2.28 1.86
C ASP A 42 -0.43 1.83 2.27
N GLY A 43 -0.94 2.41 3.34
CA GLY A 43 -2.26 2.11 3.88
C GLY A 43 -3.41 2.83 3.20
N ALA A 44 -3.28 3.27 1.94
CA ALA A 44 -4.37 3.84 1.17
C ALA A 44 -5.56 2.87 1.11
N HIS A 45 -6.76 3.36 1.46
CA HIS A 45 -7.95 2.52 1.66
C HIS A 45 -9.26 3.19 1.21
N ASN A 46 -9.16 4.30 0.50
CA ASN A 46 -10.29 5.01 -0.11
C ASN A 46 -9.84 5.66 -1.43
N PRO A 47 -10.77 6.07 -2.32
CA PRO A 47 -10.43 6.60 -3.62
C PRO A 47 -9.45 7.78 -3.58
N TYR A 48 -9.66 8.73 -2.68
CA TYR A 48 -8.80 9.91 -2.53
C TYR A 48 -7.38 9.55 -2.13
N SER A 49 -7.21 8.67 -1.13
CA SER A 49 -5.88 8.22 -0.71
C SER A 49 -5.16 7.41 -1.80
N MET A 50 -5.91 6.65 -2.62
CA MET A 50 -5.34 5.94 -3.78
C MET A 50 -4.86 6.90 -4.86
N GLU A 51 -5.58 7.99 -5.14
CA GLU A 51 -5.13 9.03 -6.05
C GLU A 51 -3.81 9.65 -5.58
N ARG A 52 -3.72 10.03 -4.30
CA ARG A 52 -2.49 10.60 -3.72
C ARG A 52 -1.32 9.62 -3.76
N LEU A 53 -1.58 8.33 -3.47
CA LEU A 53 -0.56 7.28 -3.58
C LEU A 53 -0.03 7.16 -5.01
N VAL A 54 -0.92 7.11 -6.00
CA VAL A 54 -0.55 6.98 -7.41
C VAL A 54 0.25 8.21 -7.89
N GLU A 55 -0.14 9.41 -7.49
CA GLU A 55 0.64 10.63 -7.77
C GLU A 55 2.06 10.52 -7.17
N THR A 56 2.16 10.11 -5.90
CA THR A 56 3.46 9.94 -5.25
C THR A 56 4.33 8.89 -5.95
N VAL A 57 3.74 7.78 -6.41
CA VAL A 57 4.46 6.75 -7.19
C VAL A 57 4.97 7.36 -8.50
N ASN A 58 4.12 8.09 -9.24
CA ASN A 58 4.52 8.73 -10.49
C ASN A 58 5.63 9.78 -10.32
N ASP A 59 5.64 10.49 -9.18
CA ASP A 59 6.65 11.53 -8.91
C ASP A 59 8.03 10.94 -8.54
N HIS A 60 8.09 9.70 -8.06
CA HIS A 60 9.30 9.11 -7.49
C HIS A 60 9.81 7.87 -8.21
N MET A 61 8.97 7.23 -9.04
CA MET A 61 9.29 5.94 -9.66
C MET A 61 9.11 6.01 -11.18
N ASP A 62 10.20 6.32 -11.88
CA ASP A 62 10.21 6.42 -13.34
C ASP A 62 10.58 5.09 -14.02
N ASN A 63 9.89 4.78 -15.13
CA ASN A 63 10.26 3.71 -16.08
C ASN A 63 10.46 2.31 -15.46
N CYS A 64 9.68 1.96 -14.43
CA CYS A 64 9.68 0.63 -13.84
C CYS A 64 8.34 -0.08 -14.05
N LYS A 65 8.35 -1.41 -14.13
CA LYS A 65 7.13 -2.21 -14.05
C LYS A 65 6.58 -2.14 -12.63
N VAL A 66 5.28 -1.89 -12.50
CA VAL A 66 4.60 -1.82 -11.21
C VAL A 66 3.81 -3.12 -10.96
N ILE A 67 4.05 -3.75 -9.83
CA ILE A 67 3.33 -4.94 -9.37
C ILE A 67 2.62 -4.54 -8.07
N VAL A 68 1.29 -4.65 -8.05
CA VAL A 68 0.47 -4.20 -6.91
C VAL A 68 -0.10 -5.41 -6.17
N VAL A 69 0.32 -5.62 -4.93
CA VAL A 69 -0.31 -6.56 -3.99
C VAL A 69 -1.46 -5.82 -3.32
N PHE A 70 -2.70 -6.14 -3.70
CA PHE A 70 -3.87 -5.37 -3.30
C PHE A 70 -4.90 -6.23 -2.55
N GLY A 71 -5.34 -5.72 -1.41
CA GLY A 71 -6.46 -6.29 -0.65
C GLY A 71 -7.20 -5.20 0.13
N ALA A 72 -8.51 -5.31 0.22
CA ALA A 72 -9.37 -4.30 0.82
C ALA A 72 -10.18 -4.84 2.01
N ILE A 73 -10.73 -3.92 2.80
CA ILE A 73 -11.64 -4.22 3.92
C ILE A 73 -13.07 -3.85 3.51
N GLY A 74 -14.05 -4.58 4.02
CA GLY A 74 -15.47 -4.35 3.74
C GLY A 74 -15.94 -2.94 4.09
N GLY A 75 -16.87 -2.41 3.29
CA GLY A 75 -17.41 -1.06 3.42
C GLY A 75 -16.69 0.00 2.58
N HIS A 76 -15.62 -0.34 1.87
CA HIS A 76 -14.94 0.56 0.95
C HIS A 76 -15.37 0.36 -0.51
N ASP A 77 -15.30 1.43 -1.29
CA ASP A 77 -15.58 1.41 -2.73
C ASP A 77 -14.35 0.92 -3.51
N ILE A 78 -14.24 -0.41 -3.65
CA ILE A 78 -13.09 -1.06 -4.27
C ILE A 78 -12.89 -0.59 -5.71
N VAL A 79 -13.97 -0.46 -6.49
CA VAL A 79 -13.88 -0.07 -7.89
C VAL A 79 -13.26 1.33 -8.03
N ASN A 80 -13.72 2.28 -7.23
CA ASN A 80 -13.16 3.63 -7.27
C ASN A 80 -11.78 3.72 -6.64
N MET A 81 -11.40 2.81 -5.74
CA MET A 81 -10.01 2.68 -5.27
C MET A 81 -9.08 2.13 -6.35
N LEU A 82 -9.54 1.22 -7.21
CA LEU A 82 -8.72 0.60 -8.25
C LEU A 82 -8.50 1.50 -9.46
N LYS A 83 -9.46 2.36 -9.81
CA LYS A 83 -9.37 3.23 -10.98
C LYS A 83 -8.08 4.06 -11.09
N PRO A 84 -7.60 4.74 -10.03
CA PRO A 84 -6.35 5.50 -10.10
C PRO A 84 -5.14 4.62 -10.44
N LEU A 85 -5.10 3.37 -9.96
CA LEU A 85 -4.00 2.45 -10.22
C LEU A 85 -3.80 2.15 -11.70
N LYS A 86 -4.85 2.28 -12.53
CA LYS A 86 -4.74 2.03 -13.98
C LYS A 86 -3.67 2.89 -14.66
N SER A 87 -3.42 4.10 -14.18
CA SER A 87 -2.40 5.00 -14.76
C SER A 87 -0.96 4.49 -14.57
N LEU A 88 -0.74 3.55 -13.64
CA LEU A 88 0.56 2.91 -13.41
C LEU A 88 0.78 1.69 -14.33
N ASP A 89 -0.20 1.31 -15.16
CA ASP A 89 -0.22 0.08 -15.97
C ASP A 89 0.25 -1.18 -15.18
N PRO A 90 -0.33 -1.46 -14.00
CA PRO A 90 0.21 -2.44 -13.09
C PRO A 90 -0.17 -3.87 -13.45
N VAL A 91 0.62 -4.82 -12.95
CA VAL A 91 0.17 -6.19 -12.73
C VAL A 91 -0.38 -6.29 -11.30
N LEU A 92 -1.70 -6.47 -11.15
CA LEU A 92 -2.36 -6.54 -9.85
C LEU A 92 -2.45 -8.00 -9.36
N ILE A 93 -2.09 -8.19 -8.11
CA ILE A 93 -2.15 -9.46 -7.38
C ILE A 93 -3.20 -9.33 -6.28
N PRO A 94 -4.41 -9.89 -6.47
CA PRO A 94 -5.46 -9.85 -5.46
C PRO A 94 -5.10 -10.73 -4.26
N VAL A 95 -5.16 -10.18 -3.05
CA VAL A 95 -4.91 -10.90 -1.81
C VAL A 95 -6.03 -10.71 -0.78
N CYS A 96 -6.11 -11.62 0.19
CA CYS A 96 -6.96 -11.50 1.36
C CYS A 96 -6.09 -11.34 2.59
N SER A 97 -6.22 -10.23 3.33
CA SER A 97 -5.54 -10.04 4.60
C SER A 97 -6.22 -10.85 5.72
N ARG A 98 -5.52 -11.04 6.84
CA ARG A 98 -6.07 -11.72 8.04
C ARG A 98 -7.12 -10.90 8.80
N HIS A 99 -7.33 -9.63 8.42
CA HIS A 99 -8.30 -8.78 9.08
C HIS A 99 -9.71 -9.38 9.01
N PRO A 100 -10.50 -9.44 10.11
CA PRO A 100 -11.82 -10.08 10.15
C PRO A 100 -12.84 -9.55 9.13
N LYS A 101 -12.67 -8.29 8.69
CA LYS A 101 -13.51 -7.65 7.67
C LYS A 101 -12.84 -7.61 6.29
N ALA A 102 -11.79 -8.41 6.06
CA ALA A 102 -11.13 -8.45 4.77
C ALA A 102 -12.10 -8.96 3.69
N ILE A 103 -12.01 -8.36 2.52
CA ILE A 103 -12.75 -8.80 1.34
C ILE A 103 -11.98 -9.92 0.68
N GLY A 104 -12.70 -10.98 0.28
CA GLY A 104 -12.09 -12.11 -0.42
C GLY A 104 -11.41 -11.68 -1.73
N SER A 105 -10.23 -12.23 -1.99
CA SER A 105 -9.40 -11.87 -3.15
C SER A 105 -10.08 -12.08 -4.52
N GLU A 106 -11.06 -13.00 -4.63
CA GLU A 106 -11.86 -13.16 -5.86
C GLU A 106 -12.74 -11.95 -6.17
N ILE A 107 -13.27 -11.26 -5.14
CA ILE A 107 -14.04 -10.03 -5.32
C ILE A 107 -13.12 -8.92 -5.83
N VAL A 108 -11.92 -8.82 -5.26
CA VAL A 108 -10.89 -7.87 -5.72
C VAL A 108 -10.52 -8.16 -7.17
N ARG A 109 -10.31 -9.43 -7.54
CA ARG A 109 -10.01 -9.85 -8.92
C ARG A 109 -11.11 -9.42 -9.89
N THR A 110 -12.36 -9.65 -9.53
CA THR A 110 -13.51 -9.26 -10.37
C THR A 110 -13.58 -7.75 -10.53
N ALA A 111 -13.40 -6.99 -9.46
CA ALA A 111 -13.41 -5.53 -9.49
C ALA A 111 -12.27 -4.95 -10.35
N SER A 112 -11.06 -5.51 -10.25
CA SER A 112 -9.91 -5.06 -11.05
C SER A 112 -10.07 -5.36 -12.55
N SER A 113 -10.68 -6.50 -12.91
CA SER A 113 -11.02 -6.80 -14.30
C SER A 113 -12.02 -5.79 -14.88
N ASN A 114 -12.98 -5.32 -14.07
CA ASN A 114 -13.92 -4.28 -14.47
C ASN A 114 -13.28 -2.89 -14.64
N CYS A 115 -12.04 -2.72 -14.16
CA CYS A 115 -11.23 -1.51 -14.33
C CYS A 115 -10.18 -1.65 -15.45
N ASP A 116 -10.21 -2.74 -16.24
CA ASP A 116 -9.22 -3.05 -17.28
C ASP A 116 -7.78 -3.10 -16.73
N ILE A 117 -7.58 -3.63 -15.53
CA ILE A 117 -6.25 -3.82 -14.93
C ILE A 117 -5.83 -5.28 -15.14
N VAL A 118 -4.59 -5.47 -15.62
CA VAL A 118 -4.00 -6.81 -15.76
C VAL A 118 -3.89 -7.45 -14.37
N THR A 119 -4.54 -8.59 -14.19
CA THR A 119 -4.71 -9.19 -12.87
C THR A 119 -4.33 -10.67 -12.88
N THR A 120 -3.58 -11.11 -11.88
CA THR A 120 -3.21 -12.52 -11.69
C THR A 120 -4.39 -13.33 -11.11
N LYS A 121 -4.16 -14.64 -10.86
CA LYS A 121 -5.07 -15.42 -10.01
C LYS A 121 -5.09 -14.79 -8.60
N PRO A 122 -6.19 -14.93 -7.87
CA PRO A 122 -6.28 -14.45 -6.49
C PRO A 122 -5.53 -15.37 -5.52
N TYR A 123 -5.03 -14.80 -4.43
CA TYR A 123 -4.31 -15.51 -3.37
C TYR A 123 -5.08 -15.43 -2.04
N GLY A 124 -5.01 -16.48 -1.26
CA GLY A 124 -5.69 -16.59 0.02
C GLY A 124 -5.04 -15.77 1.13
N SER A 125 -3.79 -15.36 0.95
CA SER A 125 -3.04 -14.57 1.94
C SER A 125 -2.16 -13.50 1.29
N VAL A 126 -1.77 -12.51 2.08
CA VAL A 126 -0.80 -11.49 1.67
C VAL A 126 0.58 -12.10 1.43
N PHE A 127 0.98 -13.07 2.26
CA PHE A 127 2.25 -13.79 2.13
C PHE A 127 2.39 -14.46 0.76
N GLU A 128 1.39 -15.27 0.35
CA GLU A 128 1.42 -15.95 -0.96
C GLU A 128 1.42 -14.97 -2.14
N GLY A 129 0.64 -13.87 -2.02
CA GLY A 129 0.61 -12.84 -3.06
C GLY A 129 1.93 -12.08 -3.17
N LEU A 130 2.57 -11.80 -2.05
CA LEU A 130 3.88 -11.13 -2.01
C LEU A 130 5.00 -12.03 -2.57
N ASP A 131 5.01 -13.31 -2.22
CA ASP A 131 5.95 -14.29 -2.80
C ASP A 131 5.81 -14.35 -4.32
N HIS A 132 4.56 -14.38 -4.82
CA HIS A 132 4.33 -14.30 -6.25
C HIS A 132 4.78 -12.97 -6.86
N ALA A 133 4.59 -11.84 -6.17
CA ALA A 133 5.07 -10.54 -6.63
C ALA A 133 6.59 -10.53 -6.83
N PHE A 134 7.34 -11.09 -5.88
CA PHE A 134 8.78 -11.23 -6.02
C PHE A 134 9.19 -12.15 -7.19
N SER A 135 8.41 -13.18 -7.49
CA SER A 135 8.68 -14.06 -8.64
C SER A 135 8.48 -13.38 -9.99
N LEU A 136 7.66 -12.33 -10.05
CA LEU A 136 7.36 -11.56 -11.26
C LEU A 136 8.26 -10.34 -11.45
N ALA A 137 8.84 -9.83 -10.36
CA ALA A 137 9.58 -8.58 -10.35
C ALA A 137 11.04 -8.76 -10.79
N GLY A 138 11.50 -7.88 -11.66
CA GLY A 138 12.92 -7.67 -11.95
C GLY A 138 13.58 -6.74 -10.93
N GLN A 139 14.89 -6.54 -11.07
CA GLN A 139 15.67 -5.76 -10.09
C GLN A 139 15.28 -4.29 -9.98
N ASN A 140 14.75 -3.70 -11.05
CA ASN A 140 14.40 -2.30 -11.11
C ASN A 140 12.88 -2.05 -11.00
N ASP A 141 12.10 -3.10 -10.76
CA ASP A 141 10.65 -3.00 -10.68
C ASP A 141 10.17 -2.53 -9.30
N LEU A 142 8.94 -2.03 -9.25
CA LEU A 142 8.26 -1.65 -8.02
C LEU A 142 7.25 -2.74 -7.61
N ILE A 143 7.33 -3.19 -6.36
CA ILE A 143 6.27 -3.92 -5.69
C ILE A 143 5.59 -2.96 -4.72
N LEU A 144 4.28 -2.78 -4.85
CA LEU A 144 3.47 -1.90 -4.02
C LEU A 144 2.42 -2.70 -3.25
N GLY A 145 2.53 -2.76 -1.92
CA GLY A 145 1.54 -3.37 -1.03
C GLY A 145 0.54 -2.33 -0.53
N THR A 146 -0.75 -2.44 -0.91
CA THR A 146 -1.75 -1.39 -0.59
C THR A 146 -3.19 -1.88 -0.62
N GLY A 147 -4.14 -0.95 -0.47
CA GLY A 147 -5.59 -1.18 -0.43
C GLY A 147 -6.17 -1.27 0.97
N SER A 148 -5.33 -1.48 1.98
CA SER A 148 -5.68 -1.38 3.39
C SER A 148 -4.43 -1.32 4.28
N LEU A 149 -4.59 -0.78 5.50
CA LEU A 149 -3.51 -0.84 6.50
C LEU A 149 -3.14 -2.28 6.86
N SER A 150 -4.09 -3.21 6.86
CA SER A 150 -3.81 -4.61 7.15
C SER A 150 -2.93 -5.28 6.09
N VAL A 151 -3.14 -4.98 4.80
CA VAL A 151 -2.23 -5.47 3.75
C VAL A 151 -0.83 -4.88 3.93
N ALA A 152 -0.71 -3.57 4.14
CA ALA A 152 0.57 -2.90 4.34
C ALA A 152 1.31 -3.45 5.58
N ALA A 153 0.59 -3.69 6.68
CA ALA A 153 1.14 -4.29 7.88
C ALA A 153 1.64 -5.73 7.64
N GLU A 154 0.84 -6.59 7.00
CA GLU A 154 1.20 -7.98 6.73
C GLU A 154 2.39 -8.08 5.76
N VAL A 155 2.51 -7.20 4.77
CA VAL A 155 3.73 -7.10 3.94
C VAL A 155 4.93 -6.71 4.79
N SER A 156 4.77 -5.73 5.69
CA SER A 156 5.85 -5.30 6.60
C SER A 156 6.28 -6.40 7.56
N GLU A 157 5.34 -7.20 8.08
CA GLU A 157 5.63 -8.36 8.94
C GLU A 157 6.53 -9.37 8.22
N VAL A 158 6.19 -9.70 6.96
CA VAL A 158 6.98 -10.67 6.18
C VAL A 158 8.41 -10.16 5.95
N ILE A 159 8.57 -8.88 5.58
CA ILE A 159 9.88 -8.33 5.22
C ILE A 159 10.76 -8.08 6.46
N LYS A 160 10.14 -7.66 7.56
CA LYS A 160 10.85 -7.37 8.81
C LYS A 160 10.98 -8.59 9.72
N GLU A 161 10.46 -9.76 9.28
CA GLU A 161 10.44 -11.00 10.06
C GLU A 161 9.79 -10.83 11.45
N ILE A 162 8.73 -10.00 11.50
CA ILE A 162 7.97 -9.72 12.73
C ILE A 162 6.90 -10.81 12.90
N PRO A 163 6.65 -11.31 14.12
CA PRO A 163 5.56 -12.25 14.36
C PRO A 163 4.20 -11.68 13.88
N PRO A 164 3.37 -12.52 13.23
CA PRO A 164 2.08 -12.09 12.70
C PRO A 164 1.17 -11.52 13.80
N GLU A 165 0.55 -10.37 13.52
CA GLU A 165 -0.49 -9.82 14.38
C GLU A 165 -1.69 -10.77 14.42
N ILE A 166 -2.16 -11.10 15.61
CA ILE A 166 -3.36 -11.90 15.85
C ILE A 166 -4.51 -10.92 16.10
N TYR A 167 -5.43 -10.84 15.16
CA TYR A 167 -6.66 -10.07 15.36
C TYR A 167 -7.54 -10.79 16.39
N PRO A 168 -7.81 -10.21 17.56
CA PRO A 168 -8.80 -10.77 18.46
C PRO A 168 -10.15 -10.79 17.75
N ASN A 169 -11.01 -11.79 18.05
CA ASN A 169 -12.38 -11.79 17.55
C ASN A 169 -13.07 -10.49 17.97
N LEU A 170 -13.06 -9.52 17.07
CA LEU A 170 -13.81 -8.29 17.25
C LEU A 170 -15.29 -8.62 17.07
N PRO A 171 -16.16 -8.19 18.02
CA PRO A 171 -17.59 -8.46 17.96
C PRO A 171 -18.24 -7.81 16.74
#